data_b0d24ef42705e7c6046587496bc0e69d
#
_entry.id   b0d24ef42705e7c6046587496bc0e69d
#
_cell.length_a   1.000
_cell.length_b   1.000
_cell.length_c   1.000
_cell.angle_alpha   90.00
_cell.angle_beta   90.00
_cell.angle_gamma   90.00
#
_symmetry.space_group_name_H-M   'P 1'
#
loop_
_entity.id
_entity.type
_entity.pdbx_description
1 polymer ?
#
loop_
_entity_poly.entity_id
_entity_poly.type
_entity_poly.pdbx_seq_one_letter_code
_entity_poly.pdbx_strand_id
1 'polypeptide(L)'
;MVAREVIFDMEADNLLDNITKIHCLSYRYVDTPNEVTTLTDYSDIKGFIVDGPCEDAVLIGHNIIGYDLPAIDKILGVTTTCKTIDTLPLSWYLNHGRSVHGLDSYGEDFGVL
;
A
#
# COMPACT_ATOMS: atom_id res chain seq x y z
N MET A 1 -9.46 -22.11 -2.26
CA MET A 1 -9.79 -20.88 -1.52
C MET A 1 -9.37 -19.65 -2.33
N VAL A 2 -10.23 -18.67 -2.42
CA VAL A 2 -9.92 -17.44 -3.16
C VAL A 2 -9.12 -16.51 -2.23
N ALA A 3 -7.99 -16.00 -2.71
CA ALA A 3 -7.19 -15.03 -1.98
C ALA A 3 -7.98 -13.75 -1.73
N ARG A 4 -7.89 -13.16 -0.54
CA ARG A 4 -8.52 -11.88 -0.25
C ARG A 4 -7.61 -10.72 -0.68
N GLU A 5 -8.20 -9.77 -1.34
CA GLU A 5 -7.51 -8.59 -1.81
C GLU A 5 -7.62 -7.47 -0.77
N VAL A 6 -6.49 -6.88 -0.42
CA VAL A 6 -6.36 -5.87 0.62
C VAL A 6 -5.65 -4.66 0.05
N ILE A 7 -6.30 -3.51 0.09
CA ILE A 7 -5.69 -2.25 -0.32
C ILE A 7 -5.09 -1.58 0.90
N PHE A 8 -3.84 -1.13 0.79
CA PHE A 8 -3.19 -0.41 1.88
C PHE A 8 -2.42 0.81 1.41
N ASP A 9 -2.20 1.72 2.32
CA ASP A 9 -1.41 2.92 2.12
C ASP A 9 -0.70 3.27 3.44
N MET A 10 0.47 3.88 3.33
CA MET A 10 1.31 4.23 4.46
C MET A 10 1.61 5.72 4.45
N GLU A 11 1.61 6.34 5.62
CA GLU A 11 2.05 7.72 5.79
C GLU A 11 3.35 7.75 6.62
N ALA A 12 4.31 8.54 6.15
CA ALA A 12 5.64 8.65 6.76
C ALA A 12 6.11 10.10 6.74
N ASP A 13 7.25 10.35 7.39
CA ASP A 13 7.76 11.71 7.58
C ASP A 13 8.55 12.26 6.38
N ASN A 14 8.95 11.42 5.43
CA ASN A 14 9.77 11.88 4.30
C ASN A 14 9.80 10.87 3.16
N LEU A 15 10.46 11.25 2.07
CA LEU A 15 10.76 10.35 0.96
C LEU A 15 11.76 9.26 1.40
N LEU A 16 11.87 8.21 0.60
CA LEU A 16 12.61 6.99 0.96
C LEU A 16 14.03 7.25 1.46
N ASP A 17 14.77 8.16 0.81
CA ASP A 17 16.17 8.42 1.18
C ASP A 17 16.31 9.06 2.55
N ASN A 18 15.32 9.81 2.99
CA ASN A 18 15.36 10.60 4.22
C ASN A 18 14.32 10.18 5.27
N ILE A 19 13.60 9.11 5.02
CA ILE A 19 12.56 8.63 5.95
C ILE A 19 13.20 8.22 7.28
N THR A 20 12.60 8.64 8.39
CA THR A 20 13.03 8.26 9.74
C THR A 20 11.94 7.56 10.54
N LYS A 21 10.67 7.78 10.21
CA LYS A 21 9.55 7.15 10.93
C LYS A 21 8.32 6.99 10.05
N ILE A 22 7.53 5.99 10.40
CA ILE A 22 6.22 5.73 9.81
C ILE A 22 5.16 6.25 10.78
N HIS A 23 4.23 7.06 10.28
CA HIS A 23 3.13 7.60 11.08
C HIS A 23 2.02 6.60 11.26
N CYS A 24 1.59 5.99 10.17
CA CYS A 24 0.51 4.99 10.18
C CYS A 24 0.50 4.19 8.89
N LEU A 25 -0.23 3.08 8.94
CA LEU A 25 -0.59 2.28 7.78
C LEU A 25 -2.09 2.02 7.86
N SER A 26 -2.83 2.36 6.82
CA SER A 26 -4.26 2.11 6.75
C SER A 26 -4.54 1.05 5.69
N TYR A 27 -5.50 0.19 5.95
CA TYR A 27 -5.89 -0.83 4.99
C TYR A 27 -7.39 -1.11 5.05
N ARG A 28 -7.90 -1.67 3.97
CA ARG A 28 -9.26 -2.22 3.89
C ARG A 28 -9.28 -3.40 2.94
N TYR A 29 -10.23 -4.28 3.15
CA TYR A 29 -10.52 -5.33 2.17
C TYR A 29 -11.31 -4.76 1.01
N VAL A 30 -11.06 -5.25 -0.20
CA VAL A 30 -11.80 -4.81 -1.40
C VAL A 30 -13.28 -5.11 -1.26
N ASP A 31 -13.64 -6.25 -0.65
CA ASP A 31 -15.03 -6.68 -0.46
C ASP A 31 -15.75 -6.00 0.71
N THR A 32 -15.04 -5.24 1.56
CA THR A 32 -15.65 -4.47 2.65
C THR A 32 -15.14 -3.01 2.63
N PRO A 33 -15.51 -2.23 1.60
CA PRO A 33 -14.87 -0.93 1.33
C PRO A 33 -15.10 0.13 2.41
N ASN A 34 -16.10 -0.02 3.26
CA ASN A 34 -16.40 0.96 4.32
C ASN A 34 -15.69 0.65 5.65
N GLU A 35 -14.94 -0.44 5.72
CA GLU A 35 -14.26 -0.87 6.95
C GLU A 35 -12.76 -0.61 6.83
N VAL A 36 -12.32 0.59 7.19
CA VAL A 36 -10.92 0.98 7.17
C VAL A 36 -10.30 0.75 8.55
N THR A 37 -9.16 0.07 8.58
CA THR A 37 -8.35 -0.12 9.79
C THR A 37 -7.07 0.69 9.65
N THR A 38 -6.72 1.46 10.69
CA THR A 38 -5.47 2.23 10.74
C THR A 38 -4.58 1.69 11.84
N LEU A 39 -3.36 1.33 11.48
CA LEU A 39 -2.34 0.82 12.39
C LEU A 39 -1.31 1.91 12.66
N THR A 40 -1.01 2.15 13.92
CA THR A 40 0.01 3.13 14.35
C THR A 40 1.15 2.48 15.13
N ASP A 41 0.92 1.32 15.71
CA ASP A 41 1.92 0.56 16.44
C ASP A 41 2.81 -0.19 15.44
N TYR A 42 4.12 -0.10 15.60
CA TYR A 42 5.08 -0.77 14.72
C TYR A 42 4.96 -2.29 14.76
N SER A 43 4.62 -2.85 15.89
CA SER A 43 4.37 -4.30 16.02
C SER A 43 3.21 -4.75 15.14
N ASP A 44 2.12 -3.97 15.10
CA ASP A 44 0.96 -4.24 14.26
C ASP A 44 1.27 -4.06 12.77
N ILE A 45 2.04 -3.04 12.43
CA ILE A 45 2.47 -2.81 11.04
C ILE A 45 3.37 -3.94 10.56
N LYS A 46 4.31 -4.40 11.40
CA LYS A 46 5.15 -5.55 11.08
C LYS A 46 4.31 -6.80 10.80
N GLY A 47 3.34 -7.10 11.66
CA GLY A 47 2.45 -8.25 11.50
C GLY A 47 1.67 -8.18 10.20
N PHE A 48 1.16 -7.00 9.86
CA PHE A 48 0.44 -6.77 8.60
C PHE A 48 1.32 -7.08 7.39
N ILE A 49 2.56 -6.61 7.40
CA ILE A 49 3.47 -6.79 6.26
C ILE A 49 3.98 -8.22 6.15
N VAL A 50 4.35 -8.85 7.25
CA VAL A 50 4.93 -10.20 7.23
C VAL A 50 3.88 -11.25 6.93
N ASP A 51 2.78 -11.24 7.66
CA ASP A 51 1.76 -12.29 7.60
C ASP A 51 0.52 -11.88 6.80
N GLY A 52 0.34 -10.57 6.57
CA GLY A 52 -0.88 -10.02 6.02
C GLY A 52 -2.00 -9.95 7.07
N PRO A 53 -3.10 -9.29 6.75
CA PRO A 53 -4.25 -9.21 7.66
C PRO A 53 -5.06 -10.49 7.70
N CYS A 54 -4.84 -11.40 6.75
CA CYS A 54 -5.47 -12.71 6.69
C CYS A 54 -4.60 -13.67 5.89
N GLU A 55 -4.89 -14.96 6.02
CA GLU A 55 -4.21 -15.99 5.22
C GLU A 55 -4.48 -15.77 3.73
N ASP A 56 -3.46 -15.98 2.92
CA ASP A 56 -3.49 -15.81 1.45
C ASP A 56 -3.87 -14.40 1.00
N ALA A 57 -3.57 -13.37 1.80
CA ALA A 57 -3.83 -11.98 1.41
C ALA A 57 -3.00 -11.58 0.18
N VAL A 58 -3.62 -10.80 -0.70
CA VAL A 58 -2.94 -10.09 -1.79
C VAL A 58 -2.93 -8.62 -1.42
N LEU A 59 -1.74 -8.06 -1.26
CA LEU A 59 -1.56 -6.65 -0.88
C LEU A 59 -1.53 -5.77 -2.12
N ILE A 60 -2.41 -4.79 -2.15
CA ILE A 60 -2.57 -3.88 -3.28
C ILE A 60 -2.27 -2.46 -2.80
N GLY A 61 -1.51 -1.73 -3.58
CA GLY A 61 -1.25 -0.32 -3.27
C GLY A 61 -0.62 0.40 -4.45
N HIS A 62 -0.52 1.73 -4.33
CA HIS A 62 0.02 2.59 -5.37
C HIS A 62 1.47 2.96 -5.04
N ASN A 63 2.40 2.57 -5.92
CA ASN A 63 3.85 2.74 -5.73
C ASN A 63 4.39 2.01 -4.48
N ILE A 64 3.80 0.89 -4.13
CA ILE A 64 4.23 0.13 -2.94
C ILE A 64 5.58 -0.53 -3.14
N ILE A 65 5.90 -0.95 -4.36
CA ILE A 65 7.21 -1.55 -4.69
C ILE A 65 8.31 -0.50 -4.66
N GLY A 66 8.01 0.73 -5.07
CA GLY A 66 8.99 1.82 -5.10
C GLY A 66 9.10 2.61 -3.82
N TYR A 67 8.13 2.58 -2.94
CA TYR A 67 8.13 3.40 -1.73
C TYR A 67 7.71 2.65 -0.47
N ASP A 68 6.44 2.24 -0.34
CA ASP A 68 5.89 1.74 0.93
C ASP A 68 6.66 0.53 1.45
N LEU A 69 6.86 -0.49 0.63
CA LEU A 69 7.55 -1.72 1.06
C LEU A 69 9.03 -1.49 1.35
N PRO A 70 9.81 -0.77 0.52
CA PRO A 70 11.19 -0.42 0.87
C PRO A 70 11.31 0.46 2.11
N ALA A 71 10.38 1.39 2.32
CA ALA A 71 10.36 2.24 3.51
C ALA A 71 10.12 1.42 4.78
N ILE A 72 9.19 0.49 4.73
CA ILE A 72 8.90 -0.41 5.85
C ILE A 72 10.10 -1.30 6.16
N ASP A 73 10.76 -1.83 5.13
CA ASP A 73 11.99 -2.59 5.32
C ASP A 73 13.09 -1.74 5.97
N LYS A 74 13.28 -0.51 5.50
CA LYS A 74 14.28 0.41 6.06
C LYS A 74 14.03 0.73 7.54
N ILE A 75 12.78 0.99 7.93
CA ILE A 75 12.43 1.41 9.29
C ILE A 75 12.21 0.22 10.23
N LEU A 76 11.54 -0.83 9.76
CA LEU A 76 11.10 -1.95 10.59
C LEU A 76 11.88 -3.24 10.34
N GLY A 77 12.67 -3.30 9.27
CA GLY A 77 13.50 -4.47 8.95
C GLY A 77 12.70 -5.71 8.53
N VAL A 78 11.52 -5.53 7.96
CA VAL A 78 10.67 -6.66 7.54
C VAL A 78 10.25 -6.53 6.08
N THR A 79 10.01 -7.68 5.45
CA THR A 79 9.48 -7.79 4.10
C THR A 79 8.25 -8.68 4.11
N THR A 80 7.39 -8.54 3.10
CA THR A 80 6.19 -9.35 3.00
C THR A 80 6.45 -10.66 2.26
N THR A 81 5.72 -11.71 2.66
CA THR A 81 5.61 -12.95 1.90
C THR A 81 4.32 -13.01 1.08
N CYS A 82 3.43 -12.03 1.27
CA CYS A 82 2.19 -11.94 0.52
C CYS A 82 2.46 -11.60 -0.94
N LYS A 83 1.55 -12.00 -1.82
CA LYS A 83 1.53 -11.51 -3.19
C LYS A 83 1.20 -10.02 -3.17
N THR A 84 1.78 -9.26 -4.10
CA THR A 84 1.58 -7.81 -4.17
C THR A 84 1.14 -7.40 -5.56
N ILE A 85 0.28 -6.39 -5.63
CA ILE A 85 -0.10 -5.71 -6.87
C ILE A 85 0.17 -4.23 -6.67
N ASP A 86 1.06 -3.68 -7.49
CA ASP A 86 1.36 -2.25 -7.47
C ASP A 86 0.60 -1.57 -8.61
N THR A 87 -0.28 -0.65 -8.26
CA THR A 87 -1.14 0.02 -9.25
C THR A 87 -0.42 1.11 -10.04
N LEU A 88 0.78 1.55 -9.62
CA LEU A 88 1.54 2.54 -10.39
C LEU A 88 2.10 1.95 -11.70
N PRO A 89 2.91 0.87 -11.70
CA PRO A 89 3.34 0.26 -12.96
C PRO A 89 2.17 -0.31 -13.76
N LEU A 90 1.12 -0.77 -13.10
CA LEU A 90 -0.09 -1.22 -13.79
C LEU A 90 -0.76 -0.06 -14.53
N SER A 91 -0.80 1.14 -13.93
CA SER A 91 -1.30 2.35 -14.56
C SER A 91 -0.51 2.69 -15.83
N TRP A 92 0.83 2.63 -15.76
CA TRP A 92 1.69 2.86 -16.93
C TRP A 92 1.41 1.85 -18.03
N TYR A 93 1.25 0.58 -17.69
CA TYR A 93 1.01 -0.48 -18.65
C TYR A 93 -0.36 -0.33 -19.34
N LEU A 94 -1.43 -0.09 -18.56
CA LEU A 94 -2.79 -0.02 -19.07
C LEU A 94 -3.13 1.33 -19.72
N ASN A 95 -2.49 2.41 -19.29
CA ASN A 95 -2.79 3.78 -19.70
C ASN A 95 -1.51 4.51 -20.12
N HIS A 96 -0.70 3.91 -20.99
CA HIS A 96 0.59 4.46 -21.39
C HIS A 96 0.49 5.84 -22.04
N GLY A 97 -0.66 6.20 -22.59
CA GLY A 97 -0.90 7.54 -23.15
C GLY A 97 -1.20 8.61 -22.10
N ARG A 98 -1.39 8.23 -20.84
CA ARG A 98 -1.65 9.16 -19.74
C ARG A 98 -0.33 9.81 -19.30
N SER A 99 -0.33 11.14 -19.09
CA SER A 99 0.89 11.86 -18.69
C SER A 99 1.13 11.83 -17.18
N VAL A 100 0.07 11.64 -16.37
CA VAL A 100 0.15 11.65 -14.91
C VAL A 100 -0.49 10.37 -14.36
N HIS A 101 0.26 9.64 -13.54
CA HIS A 101 -0.16 8.35 -12.99
C HIS A 101 -0.32 8.35 -11.46
N GLY A 102 -0.24 9.52 -10.80
CA GLY A 102 -0.43 9.64 -9.37
C GLY A 102 -1.88 9.43 -8.93
N LEU A 103 -2.06 9.02 -7.68
CA LEU A 103 -3.40 8.82 -7.11
C LEU A 103 -4.24 10.10 -7.13
N ASP A 104 -3.63 11.26 -6.89
CA ASP A 104 -4.33 12.56 -6.92
C ASP A 104 -5.00 12.81 -8.27
N SER A 105 -4.28 12.52 -9.35
CA SER A 105 -4.80 12.69 -10.70
C SER A 105 -5.96 11.75 -10.99
N TYR A 106 -5.87 10.49 -10.54
CA TYR A 106 -6.98 9.53 -10.64
C TYR A 106 -8.15 9.96 -9.76
N GLY A 107 -7.87 10.47 -8.57
CA GLY A 107 -8.91 10.99 -7.68
C GLY A 107 -9.71 12.11 -8.32
N GLU A 108 -9.05 13.05 -9.00
CA GLU A 108 -9.71 14.11 -9.76
C GLU A 108 -10.58 13.55 -10.88
N ASP A 109 -10.03 12.63 -11.68
CA ASP A 109 -10.74 12.06 -12.84
C ASP A 109 -12.00 11.29 -12.41
N PHE A 110 -11.95 10.62 -11.26
CA PHE A 110 -13.08 9.83 -10.74
C PHE A 110 -13.95 10.60 -9.74
N GLY A 111 -13.63 11.87 -9.47
CA GLY A 111 -14.41 12.67 -8.54
C GLY A 111 -14.24 12.27 -7.08
N VAL A 112 -13.12 11.65 -6.74
CA VAL A 112 -12.77 11.24 -5.38
C VAL A 112 -11.61 12.11 -4.90
N LEU A 113 -11.81 12.81 -3.82
CA LEU A 113 -10.78 13.66 -3.23
C LEU A 113 -10.49 13.26 -1.79
#